data_2f6d34b7b4d12b4268bc79aebb71b777
#
_entry.id   2f6d34b7b4d12b4268bc79aebb71b777
#
_cell.length_a   1.000
_cell.length_b   1.000
_cell.length_c   1.000
_cell.angle_alpha   90.00
_cell.angle_beta   90.00
_cell.angle_gamma   90.00
#
_symmetry.space_group_name_H-M   'P 1'
#
loop_
_entity.id
_entity.type
_entity.pdbx_description
1 polymer ?
#
loop_
_entity_poly.entity_id
_entity_poly.type
_entity_poly.pdbx_seq_one_letter_code
_entity_poly.pdbx_strand_id
1 'polypeptide(L)'
;MKVIGIVGRVYKNIDNQNIIQVNDCIRKIISGYEDVVSILLLPVSNISYHNIDNGSDIVDRKRIDYLLDLCDGFIVPGGTNWYNFDEYIVKYAINKKKPLLAICLGFQCICSMFSINRERYDMTKRLNNDNHYGKENEYKHKIKILDNTILKKILKCNEIMVNSLHHDYVDFPLNELSISALSYDNVIEAVELDNHPFFIALQWHPEYLDDLNSK
;
A
#
# COMPACT_ATOMS: atom_id res chain seq x y z
N MET A 1 -4.57 -21.88 -8.47
CA MET A 1 -5.17 -20.95 -7.47
C MET A 1 -4.06 -20.08 -6.94
N LYS A 2 -4.24 -18.77 -6.89
CA LYS A 2 -3.29 -17.79 -6.37
C LYS A 2 -3.73 -17.29 -5.00
N VAL A 3 -2.78 -17.07 -4.11
CA VAL A 3 -3.03 -16.59 -2.75
C VAL A 3 -2.51 -15.16 -2.60
N ILE A 4 -3.40 -14.23 -2.27
CA ILE A 4 -3.04 -12.83 -1.99
C ILE A 4 -3.08 -12.58 -0.48
N GLY A 5 -1.94 -12.23 0.09
CA GLY A 5 -1.84 -11.81 1.47
C GLY A 5 -2.24 -10.34 1.63
N ILE A 6 -3.20 -10.06 2.51
CA ILE A 6 -3.64 -8.69 2.81
C ILE A 6 -3.19 -8.34 4.22
N VAL A 7 -2.45 -7.25 4.37
CA VAL A 7 -1.98 -6.78 5.68
C VAL A 7 -3.16 -6.25 6.50
N GLY A 8 -3.35 -6.80 7.69
CA GLY A 8 -4.38 -6.34 8.61
C GLY A 8 -4.06 -4.98 9.24
N ARG A 9 -5.06 -4.14 9.42
CA ARG A 9 -4.96 -2.83 10.07
C ARG A 9 -5.49 -2.88 11.49
N VAL A 10 -4.74 -2.31 12.43
CA VAL A 10 -5.14 -2.21 13.83
C VAL A 10 -5.99 -0.98 14.04
N TYR A 11 -7.14 -1.17 14.65
CA TYR A 11 -8.05 -0.10 15.05
C TYR A 11 -8.51 -0.29 16.50
N LYS A 12 -9.06 0.77 17.07
CA LYS A 12 -9.80 0.70 18.34
C LYS A 12 -11.30 0.59 18.04
N ASN A 13 -11.96 -0.42 18.61
CA ASN A 13 -13.42 -0.49 18.56
C ASN A 13 -14.05 0.48 19.58
N ILE A 14 -15.38 0.49 19.65
CA ILE A 14 -16.14 1.34 20.57
C ILE A 14 -15.82 1.09 22.06
N ASP A 15 -15.40 -0.14 22.39
CA ASP A 15 -15.00 -0.55 23.73
C ASP A 15 -13.50 -0.32 24.00
N ASN A 16 -12.82 0.45 23.13
CA ASN A 16 -11.38 0.73 23.20
C ASN A 16 -10.48 -0.53 23.10
N GLN A 17 -11.00 -1.63 22.55
CA GLN A 17 -10.23 -2.85 22.30
C GLN A 17 -9.53 -2.77 20.95
N ASN A 18 -8.32 -3.32 20.86
CA ASN A 18 -7.63 -3.47 19.59
C ASN A 18 -8.33 -4.54 18.74
N ILE A 19 -8.75 -4.16 17.55
CA ILE A 19 -9.25 -5.07 16.53
C ILE A 19 -8.34 -4.99 15.31
N ILE A 20 -8.24 -6.08 14.56
CA ILE A 20 -7.53 -6.11 13.28
C ILE A 20 -8.55 -6.34 12.20
N GLN A 21 -8.56 -5.48 11.20
CA GLN A 21 -9.53 -5.52 10.11
C GLN A 21 -8.90 -5.17 8.76
N VAL A 22 -9.60 -5.47 7.70
CA VAL A 22 -9.32 -5.03 6.33
C VAL A 22 -10.60 -4.50 5.72
N ASN A 23 -10.49 -3.55 4.80
CA ASN A 23 -11.65 -3.05 4.08
C ASN A 23 -12.25 -4.15 3.18
N ASP A 24 -13.54 -4.38 3.30
CA ASP A 24 -14.26 -5.41 2.55
C ASP A 24 -14.24 -5.20 1.03
N CYS A 25 -14.04 -3.96 0.55
CA CYS A 25 -13.90 -3.67 -0.87
C CYS A 25 -12.70 -4.41 -1.50
N ILE A 26 -11.56 -4.49 -0.79
CA ILE A 26 -10.39 -5.25 -1.26
C ILE A 26 -10.74 -6.73 -1.40
N ARG A 27 -11.38 -7.33 -0.39
CA ARG A 27 -11.83 -8.72 -0.45
C ARG A 27 -12.79 -8.96 -1.62
N LYS A 28 -13.75 -8.05 -1.84
CA LYS A 28 -14.73 -8.15 -2.94
C LYS A 28 -14.06 -8.15 -4.30
N ILE A 29 -13.09 -7.26 -4.53
CA ILE A 29 -12.34 -7.22 -5.80
C ILE A 29 -11.63 -8.56 -6.02
N ILE A 30 -10.91 -9.05 -5.03
CA ILE A 30 -10.17 -10.32 -5.15
C ILE A 30 -11.12 -11.49 -5.39
N SER A 31 -12.25 -11.55 -4.69
CA SER A 31 -13.23 -12.64 -4.83
C SER A 31 -13.95 -12.64 -6.19
N GLY A 32 -13.80 -11.60 -6.99
CA GLY A 32 -14.27 -11.55 -8.38
C GLY A 32 -13.45 -12.40 -9.35
N TYR A 33 -12.30 -12.93 -8.92
CA TYR A 33 -11.43 -13.78 -9.73
C TYR A 33 -11.48 -15.24 -9.25
N GLU A 34 -11.90 -16.16 -10.11
CA GLU A 34 -12.14 -17.58 -9.76
C GLU A 34 -10.89 -18.31 -9.25
N ASP A 35 -9.72 -17.94 -9.75
CA ASP A 35 -8.44 -18.58 -9.41
C ASP A 35 -7.66 -17.86 -8.30
N VAL A 36 -8.27 -16.93 -7.59
CA VAL A 36 -7.61 -16.12 -6.56
C VAL A 36 -8.33 -16.23 -5.22
N VAL A 37 -7.57 -16.42 -4.16
CA VAL A 37 -8.06 -16.33 -2.77
C VAL A 37 -7.26 -15.31 -2.00
N SER A 38 -7.87 -14.70 -0.99
CA SER A 38 -7.17 -13.79 -0.08
C SER A 38 -7.05 -14.37 1.32
N ILE A 39 -5.94 -14.08 1.99
CA ILE A 39 -5.74 -14.36 3.41
C ILE A 39 -5.37 -13.07 4.14
N LEU A 40 -5.90 -12.90 5.35
CA LEU A 40 -5.53 -11.80 6.22
C LEU A 40 -4.20 -12.13 6.91
N LEU A 41 -3.20 -11.28 6.73
CA LEU A 41 -1.91 -11.41 7.38
C LEU A 41 -1.91 -10.71 8.72
N LEU A 42 -1.59 -11.46 9.76
CA LEU A 42 -1.48 -11.01 11.13
C LEU A 42 -0.07 -11.28 11.66
N PRO A 43 0.48 -10.42 12.51
CA PRO A 43 1.71 -10.73 13.22
C PRO A 43 1.51 -11.98 14.09
N VAL A 44 2.48 -12.87 14.07
CA VAL A 44 2.41 -14.16 14.80
C VAL A 44 3.11 -14.13 16.16
N SER A 45 3.60 -12.96 16.60
CA SER A 45 4.29 -12.81 17.87
C SER A 45 3.40 -12.25 18.97
N ASN A 46 3.70 -12.59 20.22
CA ASN A 46 3.10 -11.97 21.40
C ASN A 46 3.67 -10.57 21.69
N ILE A 47 4.63 -10.13 20.89
CA ILE A 47 5.29 -8.84 21.01
C ILE A 47 4.42 -7.80 20.29
N SER A 48 4.44 -6.57 20.76
CA SER A 48 3.66 -5.49 20.16
C SER A 48 3.95 -5.39 18.67
N TYR A 49 2.96 -4.99 17.89
CA TYR A 49 3.02 -4.78 16.44
C TYR A 49 4.27 -4.01 15.97
N HIS A 50 4.87 -3.22 16.85
CA HIS A 50 6.04 -2.38 16.56
C HIS A 50 7.39 -3.10 16.60
N ASN A 51 7.49 -4.30 17.15
CA ASN A 51 8.76 -4.91 17.53
C ASN A 51 9.28 -6.00 16.58
N ILE A 52 8.65 -6.23 15.45
CA ILE A 52 9.03 -7.32 14.53
C ILE A 52 10.45 -7.14 13.98
N ASP A 53 10.93 -5.91 13.77
CA ASP A 53 12.27 -5.63 13.24
C ASP A 53 13.38 -5.57 14.32
N ASN A 54 13.04 -5.53 15.59
CA ASN A 54 14.03 -5.35 16.66
C ASN A 54 14.78 -6.63 17.08
N GLY A 55 14.84 -7.63 16.20
CA GLY A 55 15.67 -8.78 16.39
C GLY A 55 15.19 -9.78 17.44
N SER A 56 14.04 -9.51 18.01
CA SER A 56 13.42 -10.39 18.96
C SER A 56 12.93 -11.62 18.27
N ASP A 57 13.29 -12.70 18.47
CA ASP A 57 12.77 -14.02 18.19
C ASP A 57 12.86 -14.52 16.74
N ILE A 58 13.94 -15.31 16.51
CA ILE A 58 14.12 -16.09 15.27
C ILE A 58 12.91 -17.02 14.99
N VAL A 59 12.21 -17.45 16.02
CA VAL A 59 11.02 -18.32 15.90
C VAL A 59 9.86 -17.58 15.25
N ASP A 60 9.64 -16.34 15.64
CA ASP A 60 8.54 -15.52 15.08
C ASP A 60 8.78 -15.18 13.62
N ARG A 61 10.01 -14.86 13.24
CA ARG A 61 10.37 -14.64 11.82
C ARG A 61 10.11 -15.89 10.97
N LYS A 62 10.46 -17.07 11.45
CA LYS A 62 10.19 -18.32 10.73
C LYS A 62 8.70 -18.57 10.53
N ARG A 63 7.88 -18.25 11.53
CA ARG A 63 6.40 -18.38 11.43
C ARG A 63 5.84 -17.41 10.43
N ILE A 64 6.29 -16.15 10.45
CA ILE A 64 5.84 -15.10 9.51
C ILE A 64 6.26 -15.51 8.10
N ASP A 65 7.53 -15.86 7.88
CA ASP A 65 8.04 -16.26 6.57
C ASP A 65 7.27 -17.45 6.00
N TYR A 66 6.91 -18.42 6.85
CA TYR A 66 6.08 -19.54 6.42
C TYR A 66 4.71 -19.07 5.88
N LEU A 67 4.04 -18.12 6.56
CA LEU A 67 2.79 -17.54 6.07
C LEU A 67 2.98 -16.75 4.78
N LEU A 68 4.06 -15.96 4.71
CA LEU A 68 4.37 -15.15 3.52
C LEU A 68 4.79 -16.02 2.33
N ASP A 69 5.40 -17.18 2.57
CA ASP A 69 5.74 -18.15 1.52
C ASP A 69 4.49 -18.73 0.84
N LEU A 70 3.38 -18.87 1.57
CA LEU A 70 2.10 -19.32 1.02
C LEU A 70 1.47 -18.30 0.06
N CYS A 71 1.85 -17.02 0.13
CA CYS A 71 1.28 -15.97 -0.70
C CYS A 71 2.00 -15.86 -2.04
N ASP A 72 1.24 -15.70 -3.12
CA ASP A 72 1.77 -15.36 -4.45
C ASP A 72 1.99 -13.85 -4.63
N GLY A 73 1.35 -13.01 -3.82
CA GLY A 73 1.48 -11.57 -3.82
C GLY A 73 0.87 -10.93 -2.59
N PHE A 74 1.06 -9.62 -2.44
CA PHE A 74 0.65 -8.89 -1.24
C PHE A 74 -0.12 -7.61 -1.57
N ILE A 75 -1.06 -7.26 -0.67
CA ILE A 75 -1.69 -5.94 -0.61
C ILE A 75 -1.39 -5.31 0.75
N VAL A 76 -0.81 -4.10 0.72
CA VAL A 76 -0.58 -3.24 1.88
C VAL A 76 -1.62 -2.12 1.83
N PRO A 77 -2.75 -2.23 2.53
CA PRO A 77 -3.89 -1.33 2.36
C PRO A 77 -3.70 0.03 3.04
N GLY A 78 -4.65 0.93 2.79
CA GLY A 78 -4.81 2.19 3.50
C GLY A 78 -5.08 2.01 5.00
N GLY A 79 -5.04 3.10 5.75
CA GLY A 79 -5.26 3.11 7.21
C GLY A 79 -4.76 4.37 7.87
N THR A 80 -4.60 4.36 9.19
CA THR A 80 -4.12 5.51 9.97
C THR A 80 -2.67 5.41 10.43
N ASN A 81 -2.19 4.19 10.65
CA ASN A 81 -0.81 3.93 11.09
C ASN A 81 -0.27 2.69 10.40
N TRP A 82 0.99 2.74 9.95
CA TRP A 82 1.73 1.54 9.56
C TRP A 82 2.67 1.11 10.68
N TYR A 83 3.09 -0.14 10.62
CA TYR A 83 3.90 -0.78 11.65
C TYR A 83 5.12 -1.46 11.03
N ASN A 84 6.06 -1.88 11.84
CA ASN A 84 7.21 -2.67 11.40
C ASN A 84 6.79 -3.95 10.65
N PHE A 85 5.61 -4.47 10.93
CA PHE A 85 5.03 -5.60 10.22
C PHE A 85 4.77 -5.29 8.74
N ASP A 86 4.26 -4.09 8.42
CA ASP A 86 4.09 -3.63 7.05
C ASP A 86 5.43 -3.59 6.32
N GLU A 87 6.44 -2.95 6.94
CA GLU A 87 7.77 -2.86 6.37
C GLU A 87 8.44 -4.23 6.19
N TYR A 88 8.19 -5.17 7.12
CA TYR A 88 8.68 -6.53 7.00
C TYR A 88 8.11 -7.22 5.75
N ILE A 89 6.80 -7.11 5.53
CA ILE A 89 6.13 -7.70 4.35
C ILE A 89 6.64 -7.05 3.06
N VAL A 90 6.81 -5.73 3.04
CA VAL A 90 7.39 -5.01 1.90
C VAL A 90 8.81 -5.53 1.59
N LYS A 91 9.69 -5.58 2.59
CA LYS A 91 11.05 -6.13 2.44
C LYS A 91 11.04 -7.59 1.97
N TYR A 92 10.13 -8.39 2.49
CA TYR A 92 9.95 -9.78 2.08
C TYR A 92 9.53 -9.88 0.61
N ALA A 93 8.54 -9.10 0.18
CA ALA A 93 8.09 -9.05 -1.21
C ALA A 93 9.23 -8.67 -2.16
N ILE A 94 10.02 -7.66 -1.82
CA ILE A 94 11.18 -7.23 -2.59
C ILE A 94 12.21 -8.35 -2.71
N ASN A 95 12.62 -8.94 -1.59
CA ASN A 95 13.65 -9.99 -1.55
C ASN A 95 13.23 -11.25 -2.33
N LYS A 96 11.96 -11.59 -2.28
CA LYS A 96 11.40 -12.78 -2.97
C LYS A 96 10.85 -12.47 -4.37
N LYS A 97 10.92 -11.21 -4.80
CA LYS A 97 10.33 -10.71 -6.07
C LYS A 97 8.85 -11.07 -6.22
N LYS A 98 8.10 -11.06 -5.11
CA LYS A 98 6.65 -11.31 -5.11
C LYS A 98 5.89 -10.03 -5.42
N PRO A 99 4.83 -10.09 -6.25
CA PRO A 99 3.97 -8.95 -6.54
C PRO A 99 3.48 -8.22 -5.29
N LEU A 100 3.50 -6.89 -5.33
CA LEU A 100 3.00 -6.06 -4.24
C LEU A 100 2.22 -4.86 -4.79
N LEU A 101 1.02 -4.65 -4.23
CA LEU A 101 0.22 -3.44 -4.39
C LEU A 101 0.09 -2.76 -3.03
N ALA A 102 0.44 -1.48 -2.95
CA ALA A 102 0.23 -0.66 -1.75
C ALA A 102 -0.75 0.47 -2.03
N ILE A 103 -1.61 0.80 -1.05
CA ILE A 103 -2.70 1.77 -1.20
C ILE A 103 -2.60 2.80 -0.08
N CYS A 104 -2.68 4.09 -0.41
CA CYS A 104 -2.76 5.23 0.50
C CYS A 104 -1.68 5.17 1.61
N LEU A 105 -2.02 4.78 2.82
CA LEU A 105 -1.04 4.62 3.90
C LEU A 105 0.08 3.62 3.53
N GLY A 106 -0.25 2.55 2.80
CA GLY A 106 0.74 1.60 2.29
C GLY A 106 1.72 2.26 1.32
N PHE A 107 1.25 3.15 0.45
CA PHE A 107 2.09 3.98 -0.40
C PHE A 107 3.02 4.88 0.44
N GLN A 108 2.49 5.57 1.45
CA GLN A 108 3.28 6.44 2.34
C GLN A 108 4.34 5.64 3.11
N CYS A 109 3.99 4.45 3.58
CA CYS A 109 4.94 3.51 4.21
C CYS A 109 6.11 3.17 3.27
N ILE A 110 5.81 2.80 2.03
CA ILE A 110 6.83 2.47 1.03
C ILE A 110 7.70 3.69 0.73
N CYS A 111 7.12 4.85 0.45
CA CYS A 111 7.88 6.07 0.21
C CYS A 111 8.81 6.39 1.39
N SER A 112 8.32 6.23 2.62
CA SER A 112 9.12 6.38 3.83
C SER A 112 10.31 5.43 3.88
N MET A 113 10.12 4.15 3.53
CA MET A 113 11.20 3.16 3.51
C MET A 113 12.30 3.48 2.50
N PHE A 114 11.96 4.15 1.40
CA PHE A 114 12.85 4.53 0.30
C PHE A 114 13.27 6.00 0.33
N SER A 115 13.01 6.72 1.41
CA SER A 115 13.51 8.07 1.61
C SER A 115 15.02 8.09 1.80
N ILE A 116 15.67 9.09 1.22
CA ILE A 116 17.11 9.29 1.36
C ILE A 116 17.49 9.59 2.82
N ASN A 117 16.66 10.30 3.55
CA ASN A 117 16.96 10.76 4.93
C ASN A 117 16.48 9.81 6.03
N ARG A 118 15.68 8.78 5.72
CA ARG A 118 15.18 7.74 6.64
C ARG A 118 14.52 8.23 7.95
N GLU A 119 14.06 9.46 8.01
CA GLU A 119 13.31 9.97 9.17
C GLU A 119 11.82 9.61 9.04
N ARG A 120 11.41 8.60 9.79
CA ARG A 120 10.13 7.85 9.64
C ARG A 120 8.84 8.66 9.85
N TYR A 121 8.89 9.83 10.47
CA TYR A 121 7.69 10.55 10.89
C TYR A 121 7.55 11.98 10.37
N ASP A 122 8.60 12.56 9.80
CA ASP A 122 8.58 13.95 9.30
C ASP A 122 8.41 14.05 7.78
N MET A 123 8.01 12.97 7.12
CA MET A 123 8.20 12.79 5.69
C MET A 123 6.98 13.09 4.85
N THR A 124 5.83 13.25 5.46
CA THR A 124 4.64 13.71 4.77
C THR A 124 4.30 15.12 5.20
N LYS A 125 4.15 16.03 4.24
CA LYS A 125 3.60 17.35 4.50
C LYS A 125 2.09 17.32 4.41
N ARG A 126 1.43 18.14 5.22
CA ARG A 126 -0.01 18.29 5.15
C ARG A 126 -0.39 19.28 4.05
N LEU A 127 -1.30 18.88 3.19
CA LEU A 127 -1.90 19.76 2.18
C LEU A 127 -2.76 20.83 2.87
N ASN A 128 -2.57 22.09 2.48
CA ASN A 128 -3.34 23.21 3.02
C ASN A 128 -4.70 23.43 2.31
N ASN A 129 -5.11 22.49 1.47
CA ASN A 129 -6.35 22.56 0.72
C ASN A 129 -7.05 21.20 0.71
N ASP A 130 -8.34 21.20 0.40
CA ASP A 130 -9.17 19.99 0.34
C ASP A 130 -9.15 19.31 -1.05
N ASN A 131 -8.19 19.62 -1.92
CA ASN A 131 -8.12 19.06 -3.27
C ASN A 131 -7.86 17.55 -3.25
N HIS A 132 -7.25 17.04 -2.19
CA HIS A 132 -6.92 15.62 -2.00
C HIS A 132 -7.76 14.93 -0.92
N TYR A 133 -8.85 15.57 -0.47
CA TYR A 133 -9.76 14.96 0.50
C TYR A 133 -11.22 15.05 0.05
N GLY A 134 -11.84 13.90 -0.13
CA GLY A 134 -13.23 13.77 -0.61
C GLY A 134 -13.88 12.53 -0.01
N LYS A 135 -14.87 11.98 -0.72
CA LYS A 135 -15.54 10.75 -0.34
C LYS A 135 -14.93 9.55 -1.07
N GLU A 136 -15.07 8.38 -0.48
CA GLU A 136 -14.50 7.12 -0.96
C GLU A 136 -14.85 6.80 -2.42
N ASN A 137 -16.11 7.00 -2.82
CA ASN A 137 -16.65 6.65 -4.13
C ASN A 137 -16.80 7.84 -5.07
N GLU A 138 -16.21 9.00 -4.76
CA GLU A 138 -16.27 10.20 -5.58
C GLU A 138 -14.91 10.49 -6.23
N TYR A 139 -14.90 10.72 -7.54
CA TYR A 139 -13.73 11.23 -8.23
C TYR A 139 -13.42 12.64 -7.74
N LYS A 140 -12.16 12.85 -7.35
CA LYS A 140 -11.75 14.13 -6.75
C LYS A 140 -10.90 14.97 -7.68
N HIS A 141 -9.85 14.39 -8.25
CA HIS A 141 -8.94 15.09 -9.14
C HIS A 141 -8.38 14.19 -10.24
N LYS A 142 -7.77 14.83 -11.23
CA LYS A 142 -7.04 14.16 -12.30
C LYS A 142 -5.59 13.91 -11.93
N ILE A 143 -5.08 12.78 -12.38
CA ILE A 143 -3.65 12.46 -12.33
C ILE A 143 -3.12 12.16 -13.72
N LYS A 144 -1.85 12.48 -13.95
CA LYS A 144 -1.07 12.13 -15.14
C LYS A 144 -0.33 10.83 -14.89
N ILE A 145 -0.46 9.90 -15.81
CA ILE A 145 0.29 8.63 -15.78
C ILE A 145 1.55 8.81 -16.61
N LEU A 146 2.70 8.56 -15.99
CA LEU A 146 3.99 8.77 -16.63
C LEU A 146 4.36 7.61 -17.57
N ASP A 147 5.07 7.93 -18.65
CA ASP A 147 5.48 6.96 -19.65
C ASP A 147 6.56 6.01 -19.10
N ASN A 148 6.69 4.85 -19.72
CA ASN A 148 7.65 3.80 -19.38
C ASN A 148 7.43 3.13 -18.01
N THR A 149 6.27 3.28 -17.40
CA THR A 149 5.90 2.70 -16.10
C THR A 149 5.05 1.43 -16.28
N ILE A 150 4.99 0.59 -15.23
CA ILE A 150 4.09 -0.57 -15.18
C ILE A 150 2.64 -0.08 -15.15
N LEU A 151 2.35 0.95 -14.37
CA LEU A 151 1.04 1.57 -14.27
C LEU A 151 0.53 2.03 -15.63
N LYS A 152 1.40 2.65 -16.45
CA LYS A 152 1.08 3.05 -17.84
C LYS A 152 0.72 1.85 -18.72
N LYS A 153 1.46 0.77 -18.58
CA LYS A 153 1.20 -0.47 -19.37
C LYS A 153 -0.14 -1.10 -19.00
N ILE A 154 -0.55 -1.00 -17.71
CA ILE A 154 -1.81 -1.53 -17.21
C ILE A 154 -2.97 -0.64 -17.66
N LEU A 155 -2.92 0.65 -17.36
CA LEU A 155 -4.03 1.58 -17.59
C LEU A 155 -4.18 1.99 -19.05
N LYS A 156 -3.10 1.97 -19.84
CA LYS A 156 -3.08 2.31 -21.28
C LYS A 156 -3.64 3.69 -21.61
N CYS A 157 -3.57 4.62 -20.67
CA CYS A 157 -4.05 6.00 -20.83
C CYS A 157 -3.02 6.98 -20.28
N ASN A 158 -3.18 8.27 -20.61
CA ASN A 158 -2.27 9.32 -20.14
C ASN A 158 -2.76 9.98 -18.85
N GLU A 159 -4.05 9.92 -18.61
CA GLU A 159 -4.71 10.59 -17.49
C GLU A 159 -5.91 9.77 -17.02
N ILE A 160 -6.16 9.79 -15.73
CA ILE A 160 -7.40 9.28 -15.12
C ILE A 160 -7.91 10.23 -14.04
N MET A 161 -9.20 10.14 -13.76
CA MET A 161 -9.77 10.72 -12.53
C MET A 161 -9.65 9.72 -11.40
N VAL A 162 -9.29 10.18 -10.21
CA VAL A 162 -9.15 9.34 -9.01
C VAL A 162 -9.95 9.92 -7.84
N ASN A 163 -10.32 9.07 -6.89
CA ASN A 163 -10.76 9.53 -5.57
C ASN A 163 -9.53 9.96 -4.76
N SER A 164 -9.76 10.61 -3.62
CA SER A 164 -8.66 11.03 -2.77
C SER A 164 -9.14 11.21 -1.33
N LEU A 165 -8.42 10.57 -0.41
CA LEU A 165 -8.79 10.48 1.01
C LEU A 165 -7.56 10.75 1.89
N HIS A 166 -6.65 11.62 1.44
CA HIS A 166 -5.44 11.93 2.18
C HIS A 166 -5.26 13.44 2.35
N HIS A 167 -4.71 13.82 3.48
CA HIS A 167 -4.25 15.18 3.77
C HIS A 167 -2.74 15.28 3.65
N ASP A 168 -2.03 14.16 3.79
CA ASP A 168 -0.59 14.13 3.77
C ASP A 168 -0.09 13.71 2.39
N TYR A 169 1.04 14.26 1.96
CA TYR A 169 1.67 13.94 0.70
C TYR A 169 3.19 13.77 0.85
N VAL A 170 3.78 13.06 -0.06
CA VAL A 170 5.22 12.79 -0.10
C VAL A 170 5.93 13.99 -0.73
N ASP A 171 6.82 14.65 0.03
CA ASP A 171 7.60 15.81 -0.41
C ASP A 171 9.08 15.65 -0.03
N PHE A 172 9.66 14.54 -0.46
CA PHE A 172 11.08 14.27 -0.24
C PHE A 172 11.63 13.41 -1.38
N PRO A 173 12.95 13.45 -1.63
CA PRO A 173 13.55 12.65 -2.67
C PRO A 173 13.48 11.16 -2.33
N LEU A 174 13.05 10.37 -3.32
CA LEU A 174 12.96 8.92 -3.25
C LEU A 174 14.20 8.30 -3.89
N ASN A 175 14.66 7.20 -3.31
CA ASN A 175 15.74 6.37 -3.85
C ASN A 175 15.14 5.06 -4.38
N GLU A 176 15.59 4.58 -5.52
CA GLU A 176 15.16 3.30 -6.14
C GLU A 176 13.67 3.21 -6.52
N LEU A 177 12.89 4.27 -6.31
CA LEU A 177 11.50 4.35 -6.74
C LEU A 177 11.34 5.32 -7.90
N SER A 178 10.69 4.86 -8.95
CA SER A 178 10.25 5.69 -10.07
C SER A 178 8.85 6.23 -9.81
N ILE A 179 8.65 7.54 -10.01
CA ILE A 179 7.30 8.13 -9.98
C ILE A 179 6.53 7.64 -11.19
N SER A 180 5.33 7.11 -10.99
CA SER A 180 4.48 6.61 -12.07
C SER A 180 3.19 7.41 -12.28
N ALA A 181 2.79 8.23 -11.30
CA ALA A 181 1.72 9.21 -11.48
C ALA A 181 1.92 10.47 -10.64
N LEU A 182 1.44 11.59 -11.18
CA LEU A 182 1.43 12.91 -10.53
C LEU A 182 0.05 13.56 -10.69
N SER A 183 -0.42 14.23 -9.65
CA SER A 183 -1.55 15.16 -9.77
C SER A 183 -1.15 16.42 -10.53
N TYR A 184 -2.13 17.24 -10.91
CA TYR A 184 -1.85 18.50 -11.62
C TYR A 184 -1.21 19.58 -10.76
N ASP A 185 -1.28 19.46 -9.44
CA ASP A 185 -0.55 20.28 -8.46
C ASP A 185 0.77 19.63 -7.99
N ASN A 186 1.27 18.64 -8.77
CA ASN A 186 2.55 17.97 -8.60
C ASN A 186 2.70 17.12 -7.33
N VAL A 187 1.60 16.68 -6.72
CA VAL A 187 1.64 15.68 -5.66
C VAL A 187 1.95 14.32 -6.29
N ILE A 188 2.86 13.56 -5.67
CA ILE A 188 3.17 12.18 -6.09
C ILE A 188 1.99 11.28 -5.75
N GLU A 189 1.37 10.71 -6.77
CA GLU A 189 0.17 9.86 -6.64
C GLU A 189 0.48 8.37 -6.80
N ALA A 190 1.56 8.02 -7.51
CA ALA A 190 2.00 6.64 -7.58
C ALA A 190 3.51 6.53 -7.78
N VAL A 191 4.06 5.42 -7.24
CA VAL A 191 5.45 5.03 -7.44
C VAL A 191 5.55 3.54 -7.74
N GLU A 192 6.67 3.16 -8.38
CA GLU A 192 7.04 1.78 -8.71
C GLU A 192 8.46 1.52 -8.26
N LEU A 193 8.76 0.28 -7.85
CA LEU A 193 10.13 -0.12 -7.56
C LEU A 193 10.82 -0.57 -8.84
N ASP A 194 11.95 0.03 -9.14
CA ASP A 194 12.75 -0.27 -10.32
C ASP A 194 13.24 -1.74 -10.29
N ASN A 195 13.23 -2.37 -11.47
CA ASN A 195 13.68 -3.76 -11.63
C ASN A 195 12.90 -4.81 -10.82
N HIS A 196 11.70 -4.49 -10.35
CA HIS A 196 10.78 -5.45 -9.74
C HIS A 196 9.68 -5.85 -10.75
N PRO A 197 9.26 -7.13 -10.83
CA PRO A 197 8.28 -7.58 -11.83
C PRO A 197 6.90 -6.94 -11.67
N PHE A 198 6.47 -6.69 -10.44
CA PHE A 198 5.24 -5.97 -10.13
C PHE A 198 5.34 -5.41 -8.70
N PHE A 199 5.59 -4.12 -8.59
CA PHE A 199 5.61 -3.41 -7.31
C PHE A 199 5.10 -2.00 -7.55
N ILE A 200 3.86 -1.76 -7.17
CA ILE A 200 3.16 -0.49 -7.39
C ILE A 200 2.59 0.01 -6.07
N ALA A 201 2.78 1.28 -5.81
CA ALA A 201 2.17 1.94 -4.67
C ALA A 201 1.37 3.16 -5.15
N LEU A 202 0.11 3.25 -4.71
CA LEU A 202 -0.89 4.24 -5.13
C LEU A 202 -1.32 5.08 -3.93
N GLN A 203 -1.37 6.40 -4.08
CA GLN A 203 -1.85 7.28 -3.02
C GLN A 203 -3.38 7.31 -2.95
N TRP A 204 -4.09 7.16 -4.09
CA TRP A 204 -5.55 7.06 -4.13
C TRP A 204 -6.05 5.67 -3.75
N HIS A 205 -7.36 5.50 -3.67
CA HIS A 205 -8.05 4.29 -3.26
C HIS A 205 -8.82 3.65 -4.44
N PRO A 206 -8.17 2.86 -5.30
CA PRO A 206 -8.86 2.20 -6.42
C PRO A 206 -9.92 1.21 -5.94
N GLU A 207 -9.78 0.66 -4.74
CA GLU A 207 -10.71 -0.33 -4.18
C GLU A 207 -12.11 0.21 -3.89
N TYR A 208 -12.29 1.53 -3.90
CA TYR A 208 -13.59 2.17 -3.74
C TYR A 208 -14.24 2.59 -5.06
N LEU A 209 -13.50 2.54 -6.17
CA LEU A 209 -14.00 2.92 -7.48
C LEU A 209 -14.52 1.71 -8.25
N ASP A 210 -15.67 1.86 -8.89
CA ASP A 210 -16.28 0.80 -9.71
C ASP A 210 -16.17 1.11 -11.20
N ASP A 211 -14.94 1.26 -11.67
CA ASP A 211 -14.62 1.50 -13.08
C ASP A 211 -13.53 0.57 -13.62
N LEU A 212 -13.25 0.67 -14.92
CA LEU A 212 -12.22 -0.14 -15.58
C LEU A 212 -10.79 0.15 -15.09
N ASN A 213 -10.54 1.31 -14.50
CA ASN A 213 -9.22 1.72 -14.01
C ASN A 213 -8.98 1.29 -12.57
N SER A 214 -10.00 0.81 -11.87
CA SER A 214 -9.94 0.30 -10.51
C SER A 214 -9.80 -1.24 -10.45
N LYS A 215 -9.97 -1.92 -11.57
CA LYS A 215 -9.90 -3.38 -11.74
C LYS A 215 -8.66 -3.77 -12.52
#